data_d60a8bd4dd01a72403960894e6c5e406
#
_entry.id   d60a8bd4dd01a72403960894e6c5e406
#
_cell.length_a   1.000
_cell.length_b   1.000
_cell.length_c   1.000
_cell.angle_alpha   90.00
_cell.angle_beta   90.00
_cell.angle_gamma   90.00
#
_symmetry.space_group_name_H-M   'P 1'
#
loop_
_entity.id
_entity.type
_entity.pdbx_description
1 polymer ?
#
loop_
_entity_poly.entity_id
_entity_poly.type
_entity_poly.pdbx_seq_one_letter_code
_entity_poly.pdbx_strand_id
1 'polypeptide(L)'
;MEIIKNKEFGGERPLFASHDLRLENVIIHKGESALKECSNIEAYECVFEGKYPFWHVDKFKIERCLFKEGARAALWYSRDLLMKDTMVEAPKMFREMINLELENVRIPFAQETLWHCHNVRIRKMDLEKADYLFMHSSDIDIKDYRQQGNYSFQYCKNVTISDADIDSKDAFWGTENITVMNSKLIGEYLGWHSKNLKLINCHIGGTQPLCYAKDLILENCTFDEDADLAFEYSSVVADIKGKITSVKNPRSGRIVADEIGEIIIDKNIKLPANCEIIQRKK
;
A
#
# COMPACT_ATOMS: atom_id res chain seq x y z
N MET A 1 -30.03 -17.04 -7.61
CA MET A 1 -28.60 -17.27 -7.86
C MET A 1 -28.42 -18.72 -8.24
N GLU A 2 -27.90 -18.98 -9.45
CA GLU A 2 -27.54 -20.32 -9.89
C GLU A 2 -26.30 -20.82 -9.12
N ILE A 3 -26.25 -22.13 -8.84
CA ILE A 3 -25.13 -22.71 -8.08
C ILE A 3 -24.43 -23.79 -8.92
N ILE A 4 -23.14 -23.60 -9.14
CA ILE A 4 -22.26 -24.58 -9.80
C ILE A 4 -21.30 -25.14 -8.75
N LYS A 5 -21.29 -26.46 -8.56
CA LYS A 5 -20.45 -27.14 -7.57
C LYS A 5 -19.59 -28.24 -8.18
N ASN A 6 -18.36 -28.39 -7.67
CA ASN A 6 -17.46 -29.49 -8.00
C ASN A 6 -17.30 -29.71 -9.51
N LYS A 7 -17.13 -28.60 -10.25
CA LYS A 7 -16.93 -28.64 -11.72
C LYS A 7 -15.61 -28.02 -12.10
N GLU A 8 -15.15 -28.37 -13.26
CA GLU A 8 -13.97 -27.83 -13.89
C GLU A 8 -14.32 -27.19 -15.23
N PHE A 9 -13.69 -26.05 -15.49
CA PHE A 9 -13.84 -25.32 -16.75
C PHE A 9 -12.45 -24.98 -17.28
N GLY A 10 -12.33 -24.77 -18.58
CA GLY A 10 -11.08 -24.38 -19.22
C GLY A 10 -11.33 -23.66 -20.53
N GLY A 11 -10.27 -23.15 -21.13
CA GLY A 11 -10.35 -22.43 -22.38
C GLY A 11 -10.74 -20.96 -22.22
N GLU A 12 -11.26 -20.39 -23.29
CA GLU A 12 -11.62 -18.96 -23.35
C GLU A 12 -13.07 -18.74 -22.90
N ARG A 13 -13.26 -17.86 -21.94
CA ARG A 13 -14.56 -17.32 -21.51
C ARG A 13 -15.65 -18.35 -21.14
N PRO A 14 -15.37 -19.41 -20.38
CA PRO A 14 -16.35 -20.48 -20.13
C PRO A 14 -17.60 -20.01 -19.39
N LEU A 15 -17.52 -18.93 -18.60
CA LEU A 15 -18.63 -18.37 -17.81
C LEU A 15 -18.85 -16.87 -18.14
N PHE A 16 -18.53 -16.46 -19.35
CA PHE A 16 -18.63 -15.07 -19.80
C PHE A 16 -20.06 -14.52 -19.65
N ALA A 17 -20.15 -13.26 -19.20
CA ALA A 17 -21.39 -12.51 -19.03
C ALA A 17 -22.45 -13.22 -18.15
N SER A 18 -22.03 -14.07 -17.22
CA SER A 18 -22.93 -14.71 -16.26
C SER A 18 -23.41 -13.73 -15.20
N HIS A 19 -24.62 -13.94 -14.72
CA HIS A 19 -25.24 -13.13 -13.69
C HIS A 19 -25.81 -14.02 -12.58
N ASP A 20 -25.82 -13.51 -11.34
CA ASP A 20 -26.39 -14.22 -10.19
C ASP A 20 -25.86 -15.66 -10.04
N LEU A 21 -24.55 -15.82 -10.11
CA LEU A 21 -23.87 -17.12 -10.13
C LEU A 21 -23.04 -17.34 -8.87
N ARG A 22 -23.19 -18.51 -8.26
CA ARG A 22 -22.35 -18.98 -7.16
C ARG A 22 -21.54 -20.20 -7.57
N LEU A 23 -20.23 -20.12 -7.40
CA LEU A 23 -19.26 -21.18 -7.65
C LEU A 23 -18.79 -21.75 -6.32
N GLU A 24 -18.84 -23.07 -6.14
CA GLU A 24 -18.35 -23.76 -4.96
C GLU A 24 -17.42 -24.93 -5.37
N ASN A 25 -16.18 -24.93 -4.89
CA ASN A 25 -15.18 -25.94 -5.23
C ASN A 25 -15.05 -26.13 -6.76
N VAL A 26 -14.85 -25.02 -7.47
CA VAL A 26 -14.73 -25.01 -8.93
C VAL A 26 -13.28 -24.72 -9.33
N ILE A 27 -12.77 -25.43 -10.33
CA ILE A 27 -11.46 -25.19 -10.90
C ILE A 27 -11.62 -24.54 -12.28
N ILE A 28 -11.04 -23.36 -12.43
CA ILE A 28 -10.91 -22.69 -13.73
C ILE A 28 -9.49 -22.89 -14.24
N HIS A 29 -9.32 -23.85 -15.12
CA HIS A 29 -8.03 -24.21 -15.72
C HIS A 29 -7.48 -23.12 -16.64
N LYS A 30 -6.31 -23.37 -17.22
CA LYS A 30 -5.63 -22.46 -18.14
C LYS A 30 -6.54 -22.03 -19.28
N GLY A 31 -6.53 -20.75 -19.55
CA GLY A 31 -7.36 -20.07 -20.53
C GLY A 31 -7.39 -18.58 -20.20
N GLU A 32 -8.40 -17.85 -20.66
CA GLU A 32 -8.51 -16.45 -20.31
C GLU A 32 -9.94 -15.93 -20.20
N SER A 33 -10.11 -14.88 -19.40
CA SER A 33 -11.35 -14.12 -19.28
C SER A 33 -12.55 -14.94 -18.81
N ALA A 34 -12.35 -15.91 -17.91
CA ALA A 34 -13.37 -16.89 -17.54
C ALA A 34 -14.68 -16.28 -17.07
N LEU A 35 -14.61 -15.26 -16.22
CA LEU A 35 -15.77 -14.55 -15.62
C LEU A 35 -15.81 -13.09 -16.08
N LYS A 36 -15.36 -12.80 -17.29
CA LYS A 36 -15.40 -11.44 -17.82
C LYS A 36 -16.84 -10.96 -18.02
N GLU A 37 -17.10 -9.67 -17.72
CA GLU A 37 -18.41 -9.00 -17.86
C GLU A 37 -19.57 -9.64 -17.06
N CYS A 38 -19.21 -10.25 -15.93
CA CYS A 38 -20.17 -10.85 -15.02
C CYS A 38 -20.70 -9.86 -13.99
N SER A 39 -21.81 -10.20 -13.35
CA SER A 39 -22.33 -9.45 -12.21
C SER A 39 -22.96 -10.34 -11.13
N ASN A 40 -22.89 -9.90 -9.87
CA ASN A 40 -23.39 -10.61 -8.72
C ASN A 40 -22.85 -12.06 -8.64
N ILE A 41 -21.51 -12.18 -8.53
CA ILE A 41 -20.79 -13.45 -8.52
C ILE A 41 -20.31 -13.77 -7.12
N GLU A 42 -20.46 -15.00 -6.69
CA GLU A 42 -19.83 -15.53 -5.48
C GLU A 42 -18.93 -16.71 -5.84
N ALA A 43 -17.69 -16.72 -5.36
CA ALA A 43 -16.74 -17.82 -5.54
C ALA A 43 -16.21 -18.29 -4.18
N TYR A 44 -16.41 -19.54 -3.86
CA TYR A 44 -15.98 -20.17 -2.62
C TYR A 44 -15.10 -21.39 -2.92
N GLU A 45 -13.94 -21.46 -2.27
CA GLU A 45 -13.02 -22.60 -2.38
C GLU A 45 -12.64 -22.94 -3.83
N CYS A 46 -12.58 -21.92 -4.70
CA CYS A 46 -12.28 -22.06 -6.10
C CYS A 46 -10.78 -21.87 -6.40
N VAL A 47 -10.34 -22.47 -7.51
CA VAL A 47 -8.97 -22.31 -8.03
C VAL A 47 -9.03 -21.67 -9.41
N PHE A 48 -8.24 -20.60 -9.61
CA PHE A 48 -8.13 -19.88 -10.88
C PHE A 48 -6.70 -20.02 -11.43
N GLU A 49 -6.53 -20.58 -12.63
CA GLU A 49 -5.25 -20.81 -13.28
C GLU A 49 -5.05 -19.97 -14.55
N GLY A 50 -6.13 -19.49 -15.15
CA GLY A 50 -6.15 -18.74 -16.40
C GLY A 50 -6.03 -17.22 -16.20
N LYS A 51 -5.65 -16.50 -17.25
CA LYS A 51 -5.47 -15.05 -17.26
C LYS A 51 -6.82 -14.31 -17.15
N TYR A 52 -6.79 -13.12 -16.55
CA TYR A 52 -7.91 -12.16 -16.58
C TYR A 52 -9.25 -12.72 -16.07
N PRO A 53 -9.29 -13.54 -15.01
CA PRO A 53 -10.50 -14.28 -14.66
C PRO A 53 -11.73 -13.39 -14.33
N PHE A 54 -11.52 -12.18 -13.78
CA PHE A 54 -12.60 -11.27 -13.36
C PHE A 54 -12.39 -9.86 -13.95
N TRP A 55 -12.49 -9.70 -15.25
CA TRP A 55 -12.44 -8.41 -15.91
C TRP A 55 -13.82 -7.81 -16.12
N HIS A 56 -14.00 -6.52 -15.79
CA HIS A 56 -15.30 -5.83 -15.89
C HIS A 56 -16.42 -6.56 -15.12
N VAL A 57 -16.15 -6.91 -13.86
CA VAL A 57 -17.13 -7.58 -12.99
C VAL A 57 -17.68 -6.60 -11.98
N ASP A 58 -19.00 -6.61 -11.84
CA ASP A 58 -19.70 -5.78 -10.88
C ASP A 58 -20.28 -6.65 -9.75
N LYS A 59 -20.04 -6.24 -8.49
CA LYS A 59 -20.57 -6.87 -7.28
C LYS A 59 -20.22 -8.35 -7.19
N PHE A 60 -19.09 -8.65 -6.54
CA PHE A 60 -18.64 -10.04 -6.42
C PHE A 60 -17.93 -10.31 -5.10
N LYS A 61 -18.06 -11.56 -4.67
CA LYS A 61 -17.42 -12.08 -3.46
C LYS A 61 -16.50 -13.24 -3.80
N ILE A 62 -15.29 -13.23 -3.23
CA ILE A 62 -14.28 -14.28 -3.37
C ILE A 62 -13.85 -14.69 -1.97
N GLU A 63 -13.97 -15.96 -1.63
CA GLU A 63 -13.65 -16.43 -0.28
C GLU A 63 -12.98 -17.81 -0.31
N ARG A 64 -11.89 -17.96 0.43
CA ARG A 64 -11.08 -19.18 0.51
C ARG A 64 -10.64 -19.72 -0.86
N CYS A 65 -10.31 -18.82 -1.77
CA CYS A 65 -9.90 -19.16 -3.13
C CYS A 65 -8.39 -19.12 -3.31
N LEU A 66 -7.93 -19.70 -4.42
CA LEU A 66 -6.54 -19.68 -4.84
C LEU A 66 -6.43 -19.16 -6.27
N PHE A 67 -5.68 -18.07 -6.44
CA PHE A 67 -5.25 -17.60 -7.75
C PHE A 67 -3.83 -18.07 -8.00
N LYS A 68 -3.64 -18.99 -8.94
CA LYS A 68 -2.34 -19.49 -9.34
C LYS A 68 -1.54 -18.43 -10.12
N GLU A 69 -0.24 -18.61 -10.27
CA GLU A 69 0.66 -17.69 -11.01
C GLU A 69 0.11 -17.29 -12.39
N GLY A 70 -0.52 -18.22 -13.10
CA GLY A 70 -1.15 -17.98 -14.41
C GLY A 70 -2.35 -17.04 -14.39
N ALA A 71 -3.00 -16.86 -13.26
CA ALA A 71 -4.19 -16.01 -13.10
C ALA A 71 -3.85 -14.50 -13.00
N ARG A 72 -2.81 -14.06 -13.68
CA ARG A 72 -2.31 -12.69 -13.65
C ARG A 72 -3.31 -11.68 -14.20
N ALA A 73 -3.18 -10.44 -13.75
CA ALA A 73 -4.04 -9.32 -14.13
C ALA A 73 -5.53 -9.63 -13.89
N ALA A 74 -5.83 -10.25 -12.76
CA ALA A 74 -7.07 -10.99 -12.55
C ALA A 74 -8.30 -10.10 -12.36
N LEU A 75 -8.17 -9.00 -11.64
CA LEU A 75 -9.32 -8.20 -11.21
C LEU A 75 -9.12 -6.76 -11.69
N TRP A 76 -9.25 -6.55 -13.01
CA TRP A 76 -9.10 -5.22 -13.60
C TRP A 76 -10.45 -4.66 -14.04
N TYR A 77 -10.61 -3.34 -13.89
CA TYR A 77 -11.80 -2.59 -14.31
C TYR A 77 -13.11 -3.08 -13.68
N SER A 78 -13.01 -3.59 -12.44
CA SER A 78 -14.13 -4.20 -11.72
C SER A 78 -14.50 -3.39 -10.48
N ARG A 79 -15.65 -3.63 -9.89
CA ARG A 79 -16.09 -2.89 -8.71
C ARG A 79 -16.91 -3.73 -7.74
N ASP A 80 -17.02 -3.21 -6.51
CA ASP A 80 -17.78 -3.81 -5.42
C ASP A 80 -17.32 -5.24 -5.08
N LEU A 81 -16.00 -5.38 -4.81
CA LEU A 81 -15.37 -6.64 -4.41
C LEU A 81 -15.32 -6.80 -2.90
N LEU A 82 -15.71 -7.97 -2.42
CA LEU A 82 -15.34 -8.50 -1.11
C LEU A 82 -14.48 -9.75 -1.30
N MET A 83 -13.20 -9.69 -0.89
CA MET A 83 -12.28 -10.84 -0.93
C MET A 83 -11.82 -11.21 0.47
N LYS A 84 -11.96 -12.48 0.84
CA LYS A 84 -11.57 -12.99 2.16
C LYS A 84 -10.77 -14.29 2.09
N ASP A 85 -9.86 -14.47 3.06
CA ASP A 85 -9.13 -15.73 3.29
C ASP A 85 -8.54 -16.33 2.01
N THR A 86 -7.99 -15.50 1.14
CA THR A 86 -7.61 -15.87 -0.22
C THR A 86 -6.12 -15.74 -0.45
N MET A 87 -5.54 -16.75 -1.11
CA MET A 87 -4.16 -16.76 -1.57
C MET A 87 -4.09 -16.36 -3.04
N VAL A 88 -3.19 -15.42 -3.35
CA VAL A 88 -2.97 -14.94 -4.72
C VAL A 88 -1.50 -15.11 -5.08
N GLU A 89 -1.17 -16.10 -5.88
CA GLU A 89 0.20 -16.34 -6.37
C GLU A 89 0.53 -15.52 -7.63
N ALA A 90 -0.45 -14.82 -8.20
CA ALA A 90 -0.33 -14.08 -9.44
C ALA A 90 0.03 -12.60 -9.22
N PRO A 91 0.90 -12.01 -10.06
CA PRO A 91 1.18 -10.58 -10.05
C PRO A 91 0.10 -9.75 -10.75
N LYS A 92 0.22 -8.41 -10.63
CA LYS A 92 -0.60 -7.41 -11.33
C LYS A 92 -2.10 -7.51 -11.03
N MET A 93 -2.40 -7.69 -9.75
CA MET A 93 -3.76 -7.79 -9.27
C MET A 93 -4.36 -6.40 -9.02
N PHE A 94 -5.68 -6.29 -9.13
CA PHE A 94 -6.45 -5.08 -8.77
C PHE A 94 -5.96 -3.81 -9.48
N ARG A 95 -6.47 -3.54 -10.67
CA ARG A 95 -6.19 -2.30 -11.39
C ARG A 95 -7.47 -1.59 -11.80
N GLU A 96 -7.51 -0.26 -11.59
CA GLU A 96 -8.67 0.58 -11.90
C GLU A 96 -9.97 0.03 -11.31
N MET A 97 -9.90 -0.33 -10.03
CA MET A 97 -11.04 -0.88 -9.30
C MET A 97 -11.63 0.14 -8.32
N ILE A 98 -12.90 0.00 -8.05
CA ILE A 98 -13.66 0.85 -7.13
C ILE A 98 -14.37 -0.02 -6.09
N ASN A 99 -14.34 0.40 -4.81
CA ASN A 99 -14.97 -0.29 -3.69
C ASN A 99 -14.41 -1.71 -3.47
N LEU A 100 -13.23 -1.79 -2.87
CA LEU A 100 -12.56 -3.05 -2.53
C LEU A 100 -12.55 -3.26 -1.02
N GLU A 101 -13.02 -4.41 -0.57
CA GLU A 101 -12.78 -4.92 0.77
C GLU A 101 -11.91 -6.18 0.69
N LEU A 102 -10.70 -6.13 1.27
CA LEU A 102 -9.74 -7.23 1.29
C LEU A 102 -9.46 -7.63 2.74
N GLU A 103 -9.78 -8.85 3.12
CA GLU A 103 -9.62 -9.36 4.47
C GLU A 103 -8.84 -10.67 4.48
N ASN A 104 -7.74 -10.74 5.22
CA ASN A 104 -6.87 -11.91 5.32
C ASN A 104 -6.42 -12.42 3.93
N VAL A 105 -5.82 -11.53 3.13
CA VAL A 105 -5.33 -11.84 1.78
C VAL A 105 -3.81 -11.89 1.78
N ARG A 106 -3.24 -12.90 1.15
CA ARG A 106 -1.79 -13.04 1.00
C ARG A 106 -1.39 -13.06 -0.48
N ILE A 107 -0.38 -12.26 -0.84
CA ILE A 107 0.15 -12.18 -2.21
C ILE A 107 1.68 -12.24 -2.18
N PRO A 108 2.31 -13.43 -2.36
CA PRO A 108 3.77 -13.58 -2.32
C PRO A 108 4.50 -13.00 -3.53
N PHE A 109 3.78 -12.59 -4.59
CA PHE A 109 4.30 -11.93 -5.78
C PHE A 109 3.45 -10.72 -6.14
N ALA A 110 3.47 -9.70 -5.30
CA ALA A 110 2.54 -8.56 -5.39
C ALA A 110 2.98 -7.43 -6.35
N GLN A 111 3.86 -7.72 -7.30
CA GLN A 111 4.35 -6.72 -8.24
C GLN A 111 3.21 -6.03 -9.02
N GLU A 112 3.28 -4.69 -9.15
CA GLU A 112 2.33 -3.86 -9.89
C GLU A 112 0.85 -4.09 -9.50
N THR A 113 0.58 -4.14 -8.21
CA THR A 113 -0.74 -4.47 -7.66
C THR A 113 -1.41 -3.22 -7.05
N LEU A 114 -2.75 -3.13 -7.11
CA LEU A 114 -3.56 -2.03 -6.57
C LEU A 114 -3.29 -0.67 -7.23
N TRP A 115 -3.17 -0.60 -8.55
CA TRP A 115 -2.98 0.63 -9.28
C TRP A 115 -4.31 1.30 -9.64
N HIS A 116 -4.39 2.63 -9.46
CA HIS A 116 -5.59 3.41 -9.77
C HIS A 116 -6.87 2.86 -9.11
N CYS A 117 -6.74 2.34 -7.88
CA CYS A 117 -7.87 1.84 -7.12
C CYS A 117 -8.43 2.90 -6.19
N HIS A 118 -9.74 2.93 -6.01
CA HIS A 118 -10.42 3.93 -5.20
C HIS A 118 -11.40 3.29 -4.20
N ASN A 119 -11.47 3.87 -3.00
CA ASN A 119 -12.27 3.36 -1.89
C ASN A 119 -11.88 1.92 -1.54
N VAL A 120 -10.69 1.78 -0.94
CA VAL A 120 -10.05 0.50 -0.63
C VAL A 120 -9.98 0.30 0.88
N ARG A 121 -10.54 -0.79 1.37
CA ARG A 121 -10.45 -1.22 2.77
C ARG A 121 -9.66 -2.51 2.87
N ILE A 122 -8.61 -2.51 3.68
CA ILE A 122 -7.75 -3.68 3.89
C ILE A 122 -7.69 -4.02 5.38
N ARG A 123 -7.88 -5.29 5.69
CA ARG A 123 -7.74 -5.85 7.03
C ARG A 123 -6.93 -7.14 6.95
N LYS A 124 -5.76 -7.13 7.55
CA LYS A 124 -4.83 -8.25 7.57
C LYS A 124 -4.39 -8.69 6.16
N MET A 125 -3.32 -8.10 5.67
CA MET A 125 -2.78 -8.42 4.35
C MET A 125 -1.26 -8.57 4.41
N ASP A 126 -0.72 -9.57 3.72
CA ASP A 126 0.71 -9.87 3.63
C ASP A 126 1.15 -9.90 2.17
N LEU A 127 2.11 -9.04 1.82
CA LEU A 127 2.58 -8.82 0.45
C LEU A 127 4.09 -8.95 0.37
N GLU A 128 4.58 -9.87 -0.46
CA GLU A 128 6.00 -10.05 -0.73
C GLU A 128 6.32 -9.75 -2.20
N LYS A 129 7.59 -9.41 -2.51
CA LYS A 129 8.04 -8.99 -3.84
C LYS A 129 7.13 -7.93 -4.45
N ALA A 130 6.83 -6.94 -3.63
CA ALA A 130 5.72 -6.01 -3.79
C ALA A 130 6.18 -4.68 -4.38
N ASP A 131 6.88 -4.71 -5.51
CA ASP A 131 7.32 -3.48 -6.18
C ASP A 131 6.14 -2.79 -6.87
N TYR A 132 6.10 -1.45 -6.75
CA TYR A 132 5.09 -0.58 -7.36
C TYR A 132 3.65 -0.87 -6.90
N LEU A 133 3.42 -0.81 -5.57
CA LEU A 133 2.07 -0.97 -5.00
C LEU A 133 1.30 0.34 -4.89
N PHE A 134 -0.02 0.27 -5.03
CA PHE A 134 -0.98 1.36 -4.81
C PHE A 134 -0.78 2.61 -5.66
N MET A 135 -0.01 2.57 -6.73
CA MET A 135 0.28 3.76 -7.51
C MET A 135 -1.00 4.49 -7.95
N HIS A 136 -1.05 5.81 -7.69
CA HIS A 136 -2.17 6.70 -8.05
C HIS A 136 -3.55 6.28 -7.49
N SER A 137 -3.56 5.57 -6.37
CA SER A 137 -4.80 5.13 -5.71
C SER A 137 -5.24 6.12 -4.63
N SER A 138 -6.51 6.08 -4.24
CA SER A 138 -7.04 7.00 -3.23
C SER A 138 -8.10 6.40 -2.32
N ASP A 139 -8.36 7.13 -1.21
CA ASP A 139 -9.41 6.79 -0.25
C ASP A 139 -9.21 5.38 0.32
N ILE A 140 -8.04 5.18 0.95
CA ILE A 140 -7.55 3.88 1.39
C ILE A 140 -7.51 3.81 2.92
N ASP A 141 -8.06 2.75 3.49
CA ASP A 141 -8.03 2.44 4.93
C ASP A 141 -7.45 1.05 5.17
N ILE A 142 -6.26 1.00 5.78
CA ILE A 142 -5.46 -0.21 5.99
C ILE A 142 -5.22 -0.46 7.48
N LYS A 143 -5.43 -1.70 7.90
CA LYS A 143 -5.08 -2.15 9.25
C LYS A 143 -4.52 -3.57 9.23
N ASP A 144 -3.49 -3.83 10.08
CA ASP A 144 -2.79 -5.11 10.18
C ASP A 144 -2.18 -5.52 8.83
N TYR A 145 -1.08 -4.85 8.47
CA TYR A 145 -0.55 -4.91 7.12
C TYR A 145 0.96 -5.15 7.12
N ARG A 146 1.41 -6.05 6.27
CA ARG A 146 2.82 -6.28 6.03
C ARG A 146 3.15 -6.22 4.55
N GLN A 147 4.24 -5.55 4.24
CA GLN A 147 4.73 -5.40 2.87
C GLN A 147 6.25 -5.43 2.81
N GLN A 148 6.77 -6.12 1.79
CA GLN A 148 8.18 -6.08 1.41
C GLN A 148 8.32 -5.88 -0.11
N GLY A 149 8.92 -4.77 -0.52
CA GLY A 149 9.09 -4.38 -1.91
C GLY A 149 9.12 -2.86 -2.07
N ASN A 150 9.52 -2.33 -3.22
CA ASN A 150 9.85 -0.92 -3.41
C ASN A 150 8.74 -0.11 -4.09
N TYR A 151 8.82 1.23 -3.98
CA TYR A 151 7.99 2.19 -4.69
C TYR A 151 6.49 2.10 -4.35
N SER A 152 6.18 1.92 -3.06
CA SER A 152 4.81 1.78 -2.60
C SER A 152 4.12 3.11 -2.32
N PHE A 153 2.81 3.15 -2.53
CA PHE A 153 1.92 4.30 -2.28
C PHE A 153 2.28 5.58 -3.06
N GLN A 154 3.06 5.50 -4.13
CA GLN A 154 3.43 6.70 -4.87
C GLN A 154 2.21 7.39 -5.46
N TYR A 155 2.15 8.73 -5.27
CA TYR A 155 1.06 9.60 -5.73
C TYR A 155 -0.33 9.23 -5.20
N CYS A 156 -0.40 8.49 -4.08
CA CYS A 156 -1.66 8.20 -3.40
C CYS A 156 -2.22 9.43 -2.68
N LYS A 157 -3.55 9.42 -2.46
CA LYS A 157 -4.26 10.46 -1.73
C LYS A 157 -5.24 9.87 -0.72
N ASN A 158 -5.40 10.58 0.42
CA ASN A 158 -6.37 10.22 1.45
C ASN A 158 -6.18 8.79 1.95
N VAL A 159 -5.03 8.49 2.55
CA VAL A 159 -4.70 7.15 3.04
C VAL A 159 -4.56 7.15 4.55
N THR A 160 -5.18 6.20 5.21
CA THR A 160 -4.99 5.90 6.63
C THR A 160 -4.45 4.49 6.79
N ILE A 161 -3.32 4.35 7.50
CA ILE A 161 -2.67 3.07 7.77
C ILE A 161 -2.44 2.93 9.26
N SER A 162 -2.76 1.77 9.83
CA SER A 162 -2.42 1.44 11.20
C SER A 162 -1.90 0.01 11.35
N ASP A 163 -1.03 -0.17 12.34
CA ASP A 163 -0.50 -1.46 12.72
C ASP A 163 0.18 -2.18 11.54
N ALA A 164 1.12 -1.47 10.87
CA ALA A 164 1.78 -1.93 9.66
C ALA A 164 3.29 -2.11 9.81
N ASP A 165 3.84 -3.04 9.03
CA ASP A 165 5.28 -3.22 8.79
C ASP A 165 5.53 -3.05 7.29
N ILE A 166 6.12 -1.91 6.91
CA ILE A 166 6.37 -1.52 5.52
C ILE A 166 7.87 -1.42 5.31
N ASP A 167 8.41 -2.34 4.51
CA ASP A 167 9.80 -2.31 4.02
C ASP A 167 9.77 -1.94 2.54
N SER A 168 10.06 -0.64 2.27
CA SER A 168 9.91 -0.10 0.91
C SER A 168 10.74 1.15 0.67
N LYS A 169 11.71 1.05 -0.22
CA LYS A 169 12.37 2.23 -0.78
C LYS A 169 11.35 3.11 -1.51
N ASP A 170 11.54 4.45 -1.42
CA ASP A 170 10.66 5.46 -2.03
C ASP A 170 9.16 5.32 -1.68
N ALA A 171 8.85 4.78 -0.49
CA ALA A 171 7.47 4.73 -0.03
C ALA A 171 6.89 6.13 0.18
N PHE A 172 5.62 6.32 -0.15
CA PHE A 172 4.87 7.57 -0.01
C PHE A 172 5.41 8.76 -0.83
N TRP A 173 6.14 8.51 -1.90
CA TRP A 173 6.62 9.57 -2.79
C TRP A 173 5.46 10.35 -3.43
N GLY A 174 5.49 11.68 -3.30
CA GLY A 174 4.48 12.55 -3.94
C GLY A 174 3.05 12.37 -3.48
N THR A 175 2.85 11.83 -2.27
CA THR A 175 1.51 11.58 -1.70
C THR A 175 0.86 12.85 -1.13
N GLU A 176 -0.45 12.80 -0.92
CA GLU A 176 -1.22 13.88 -0.30
C GLU A 176 -2.24 13.33 0.71
N ASN A 177 -2.29 13.96 1.92
CA ASN A 177 -3.20 13.60 3.00
C ASN A 177 -3.07 12.15 3.49
N ILE A 178 -1.90 11.79 4.00
CA ILE A 178 -1.62 10.45 4.51
C ILE A 178 -1.50 10.50 6.03
N THR A 179 -2.06 9.52 6.72
CA THR A 179 -1.84 9.28 8.15
C THR A 179 -1.41 7.84 8.37
N VAL A 180 -0.26 7.66 9.01
CA VAL A 180 0.25 6.35 9.41
C VAL A 180 0.42 6.30 10.92
N MET A 181 -0.07 5.23 11.54
CA MET A 181 -0.06 5.08 13.01
C MET A 181 0.48 3.71 13.43
N ASN A 182 1.22 3.70 14.58
CA ASN A 182 1.68 2.47 15.24
C ASN A 182 2.39 1.51 14.29
N SER A 183 3.27 2.03 13.43
CA SER A 183 3.80 1.28 12.30
C SER A 183 5.32 1.37 12.22
N LYS A 184 5.91 0.37 11.57
CA LYS A 184 7.31 0.33 11.21
C LYS A 184 7.46 0.66 9.72
N LEU A 185 8.29 1.65 9.40
CA LEU A 185 8.49 2.19 8.06
C LEU A 185 9.98 2.18 7.75
N ILE A 186 10.43 1.21 6.96
CA ILE A 186 11.84 1.02 6.63
C ILE A 186 12.04 1.19 5.13
N GLY A 187 13.05 1.95 4.75
CA GLY A 187 13.43 2.14 3.36
C GLY A 187 13.96 3.55 3.08
N GLU A 188 14.85 3.64 2.11
CA GLU A 188 15.45 4.90 1.68
C GLU A 188 14.38 5.84 1.10
N TYR A 189 14.57 7.14 1.27
CA TYR A 189 13.77 8.23 0.66
C TYR A 189 12.27 8.20 1.02
N LEU A 190 11.94 7.71 2.21
CA LEU A 190 10.58 7.69 2.73
C LEU A 190 9.91 9.07 2.67
N GLY A 191 8.71 9.16 2.10
CA GLY A 191 7.86 10.35 2.14
C GLY A 191 8.36 11.56 1.34
N TRP A 192 9.27 11.38 0.38
CA TRP A 192 9.76 12.46 -0.45
C TRP A 192 8.62 13.13 -1.25
N HIS A 193 8.66 14.45 -1.30
CA HIS A 193 7.65 15.28 -1.99
C HIS A 193 6.20 15.08 -1.50
N SER A 194 6.01 14.46 -0.34
CA SER A 194 4.68 14.31 0.25
C SER A 194 4.11 15.64 0.74
N LYS A 195 2.78 15.71 0.84
CA LYS A 195 2.06 16.85 1.42
C LYS A 195 1.03 16.35 2.43
N ASN A 196 0.99 16.99 3.62
CA ASN A 196 0.15 16.58 4.73
C ASN A 196 0.36 15.08 5.10
N LEU A 197 1.62 14.66 5.23
CA LEU A 197 1.97 13.35 5.77
C LEU A 197 2.05 13.43 7.29
N LYS A 198 1.27 12.60 7.98
CA LYS A 198 1.27 12.51 9.43
C LYS A 198 1.68 11.11 9.88
N LEU A 199 2.72 11.05 10.73
CA LEU A 199 3.25 9.81 11.32
C LEU A 199 3.07 9.87 12.83
N ILE A 200 2.38 8.88 13.43
CA ILE A 200 2.08 8.82 14.85
C ILE A 200 2.57 7.49 15.43
N ASN A 201 3.39 7.52 16.46
CA ASN A 201 3.98 6.31 17.07
C ASN A 201 4.65 5.42 16.03
N CYS A 202 5.34 5.98 15.05
CA CYS A 202 6.02 5.23 13.99
C CYS A 202 7.50 5.09 14.27
N HIS A 203 8.06 3.97 13.81
CA HIS A 203 9.49 3.72 13.78
C HIS A 203 9.99 3.84 12.34
N ILE A 204 11.04 4.65 12.12
CA ILE A 204 11.50 5.07 10.80
C ILE A 204 12.95 4.63 10.61
N GLY A 205 13.26 3.93 9.51
CA GLY A 205 14.60 3.53 9.11
C GLY A 205 14.88 3.82 7.63
N GLY A 206 16.17 3.86 7.27
CA GLY A 206 16.64 4.17 5.92
C GLY A 206 17.01 5.63 5.70
N THR A 207 18.01 5.86 4.87
CA THR A 207 18.63 7.18 4.65
C THR A 207 17.70 8.21 4.02
N GLN A 208 17.94 9.48 4.32
CA GLN A 208 17.26 10.65 3.76
C GLN A 208 15.71 10.59 3.87
N PRO A 209 15.16 10.22 5.04
CA PRO A 209 13.71 10.17 5.19
C PRO A 209 13.10 11.57 5.20
N LEU A 210 11.90 11.69 4.66
CA LEU A 210 11.01 12.83 4.81
C LEU A 210 11.57 14.15 4.25
N CYS A 211 12.34 14.06 3.15
CA CYS A 211 12.87 15.22 2.45
C CYS A 211 11.86 15.79 1.44
N TYR A 212 11.98 17.10 1.19
CA TYR A 212 11.09 17.86 0.28
C TYR A 212 9.59 17.77 0.62
N ALA A 213 9.26 17.33 1.83
CA ALA A 213 7.89 17.19 2.30
C ALA A 213 7.28 18.54 2.73
N LYS A 214 5.98 18.68 2.55
CA LYS A 214 5.24 19.88 2.94
C LYS A 214 4.19 19.56 3.99
N ASP A 215 4.16 20.38 5.03
CA ASP A 215 3.21 20.26 6.16
C ASP A 215 3.28 18.86 6.81
N LEU A 216 4.52 18.39 7.07
CA LEU A 216 4.83 17.13 7.71
C LEU A 216 4.62 17.19 9.21
N ILE A 217 3.98 16.17 9.78
CA ILE A 217 3.75 16.04 11.22
C ILE A 217 4.26 14.69 11.71
N LEU A 218 5.11 14.70 12.73
CA LEU A 218 5.54 13.52 13.46
C LEU A 218 5.15 13.64 14.94
N GLU A 219 4.46 12.64 15.46
CA GLU A 219 4.08 12.55 16.86
C GLU A 219 4.65 11.26 17.47
N ASN A 220 5.51 11.39 18.50
CA ASN A 220 6.08 10.25 19.23
C ASN A 220 6.77 9.21 18.33
N CYS A 221 7.53 9.66 17.33
CA CYS A 221 8.25 8.79 16.39
C CYS A 221 9.67 8.49 16.87
N THR A 222 10.21 7.36 16.43
CA THR A 222 11.60 6.93 16.65
C THR A 222 12.30 6.71 15.31
N PHE A 223 13.64 6.83 15.31
CA PHE A 223 14.47 6.70 14.12
C PHE A 223 15.57 5.66 14.34
N ASP A 224 15.86 4.86 13.33
CA ASP A 224 17.04 4.00 13.28
C ASP A 224 18.32 4.84 13.08
N GLU A 225 19.49 4.25 13.33
CA GLU A 225 20.78 4.93 13.16
C GLU A 225 21.07 5.29 11.69
N ASP A 226 20.57 4.52 10.75
CA ASP A 226 20.69 4.74 9.31
C ASP A 226 19.69 5.74 8.73
N ALA A 227 18.72 6.19 9.52
CA ALA A 227 17.77 7.24 9.13
C ALA A 227 18.41 8.64 9.28
N ASP A 228 19.47 8.86 8.53
CA ASP A 228 20.26 10.07 8.52
C ASP A 228 19.80 11.10 7.47
N LEU A 229 20.36 12.31 7.51
CA LEU A 229 20.07 13.41 6.57
C LEU A 229 18.57 13.74 6.44
N ALA A 230 17.83 13.60 7.51
CA ALA A 230 16.38 13.75 7.54
C ALA A 230 15.91 15.19 7.29
N PHE A 231 14.71 15.34 6.72
CA PHE A 231 13.92 16.58 6.59
C PHE A 231 14.48 17.62 5.61
N GLU A 232 15.40 17.28 4.71
CA GLU A 232 15.95 18.26 3.80
C GLU A 232 14.85 19.00 3.02
N TYR A 233 14.87 20.33 3.05
CA TYR A 233 13.89 21.23 2.43
C TYR A 233 12.40 21.02 2.84
N SER A 234 12.15 20.38 3.97
CA SER A 234 10.77 20.11 4.43
C SER A 234 10.25 21.19 5.40
N SER A 235 8.92 21.42 5.34
CA SER A 235 8.20 22.08 6.44
C SER A 235 7.69 21.00 7.39
N VAL A 236 8.08 21.06 8.68
CA VAL A 236 7.90 19.93 9.59
C VAL A 236 7.59 20.40 11.03
N VAL A 237 6.66 19.70 11.69
CA VAL A 237 6.49 19.72 13.14
C VAL A 237 6.72 18.28 13.63
N ALA A 238 7.81 18.06 14.40
CA ALA A 238 8.20 16.74 14.83
C ALA A 238 8.46 16.62 16.32
N ASP A 239 7.87 15.61 16.93
CA ASP A 239 8.17 15.10 18.26
C ASP A 239 8.85 13.72 18.12
N ILE A 240 10.17 13.66 18.35
CA ILE A 240 11.00 12.47 18.17
C ILE A 240 11.43 11.94 19.54
N LYS A 241 11.23 10.67 19.77
CA LYS A 241 11.72 9.94 20.93
C LYS A 241 13.07 9.28 20.63
N GLY A 242 13.97 9.34 21.61
CA GLY A 242 15.31 8.83 21.46
C GLY A 242 16.18 9.75 20.59
N LYS A 243 17.08 9.15 19.83
CA LYS A 243 18.07 9.84 19.01
C LYS A 243 17.64 9.94 17.54
N ILE A 244 17.91 11.07 16.92
CA ILE A 244 17.98 11.23 15.46
C ILE A 244 19.43 11.44 15.04
N THR A 245 19.91 10.68 14.05
CA THR A 245 21.31 10.69 13.62
C THR A 245 21.70 12.03 13.02
N SER A 246 20.94 12.56 12.08
CA SER A 246 21.18 13.92 11.58
C SER A 246 19.92 14.57 10.98
N VAL A 247 19.88 15.89 11.09
CA VAL A 247 18.85 16.76 10.49
C VAL A 247 19.55 17.65 9.47
N LYS A 248 19.06 17.68 8.23
CA LYS A 248 19.70 18.44 7.15
C LYS A 248 18.74 19.49 6.57
N ASN A 249 19.20 20.74 6.51
CA ASN A 249 18.53 21.86 5.81
C ASN A 249 17.00 21.94 5.97
N PRO A 250 16.39 21.73 7.16
CA PRO A 250 14.94 21.77 7.30
C PRO A 250 14.43 23.19 7.06
N ARG A 251 13.42 23.33 6.22
CA ARG A 251 12.96 24.63 5.72
C ARG A 251 12.26 25.49 6.79
N SER A 252 11.33 24.89 7.52
CA SER A 252 10.52 25.62 8.50
C SER A 252 9.82 24.69 9.48
N GLY A 253 9.31 25.23 10.56
CA GLY A 253 8.57 24.51 11.57
C GLY A 253 9.39 24.27 12.84
N ARG A 254 9.22 23.11 13.48
CA ARG A 254 9.85 22.80 14.75
C ARG A 254 10.14 21.31 14.88
N ILE A 255 11.39 20.97 15.22
CA ILE A 255 11.83 19.61 15.50
C ILE A 255 12.26 19.53 16.97
N VAL A 256 11.67 18.62 17.74
CA VAL A 256 12.02 18.34 19.13
C VAL A 256 12.42 16.86 19.25
N ALA A 257 13.63 16.60 19.75
CA ALA A 257 14.15 15.23 19.96
C ALA A 257 14.81 15.09 21.33
N ASP A 258 14.92 13.85 21.83
CA ASP A 258 15.66 13.58 23.08
C ASP A 258 17.16 13.76 22.87
N GLU A 259 17.68 13.32 21.70
CA GLU A 259 19.08 13.51 21.29
C GLU A 259 19.15 13.81 19.80
N ILE A 260 20.00 14.77 19.42
CA ILE A 260 20.28 15.13 18.03
C ILE A 260 21.77 14.95 17.79
N GLY A 261 22.14 14.06 16.84
CA GLY A 261 23.52 13.76 16.51
C GLY A 261 24.16 14.91 15.75
N GLU A 262 23.70 15.24 14.58
CA GLU A 262 24.24 16.30 13.74
C GLU A 262 23.17 17.21 13.17
N ILE A 263 23.43 18.52 13.14
CA ILE A 263 22.61 19.52 12.44
C ILE A 263 23.42 20.07 11.27
N ILE A 264 23.01 19.75 10.06
CA ILE A 264 23.70 20.11 8.82
C ILE A 264 22.97 21.26 8.16
N ILE A 265 23.60 22.43 8.08
CA ILE A 265 23.11 23.60 7.34
C ILE A 265 24.15 23.97 6.31
N ASP A 266 23.88 23.66 5.05
CA ASP A 266 24.78 23.95 3.94
C ASP A 266 24.85 25.46 3.67
N LYS A 267 26.04 25.97 3.36
CA LYS A 267 26.28 27.42 3.16
C LYS A 267 25.57 27.99 1.93
N ASN A 268 25.33 27.19 0.90
CA ASN A 268 24.83 27.61 -0.40
C ASN A 268 23.44 27.04 -0.74
N ILE A 269 22.61 26.86 0.29
CA ILE A 269 21.24 26.35 0.10
C ILE A 269 20.37 27.34 -0.68
N LYS A 270 19.53 26.85 -1.59
CA LYS A 270 18.61 27.68 -2.38
C LYS A 270 17.48 28.27 -1.57
N LEU A 271 17.05 27.58 -0.49
CA LEU A 271 15.95 27.98 0.39
C LEU A 271 16.48 28.08 1.81
N PRO A 272 16.10 29.13 2.58
CA PRO A 272 16.57 29.27 3.94
C PRO A 272 16.10 28.12 4.84
N ALA A 273 16.98 27.65 5.71
CA ALA A 273 16.69 26.67 6.75
C ALA A 273 16.31 27.41 8.05
N ASN A 274 15.03 27.65 8.23
CA ASN A 274 14.48 28.44 9.34
C ASN A 274 13.70 27.58 10.36
N CYS A 275 13.93 26.27 10.38
CA CYS A 275 13.29 25.37 11.33
C CYS A 275 13.89 25.54 12.73
N GLU A 276 13.05 25.61 13.75
CA GLU A 276 13.49 25.55 15.15
C GLU A 276 13.87 24.10 15.49
N ILE A 277 15.09 23.87 15.96
CA ILE A 277 15.59 22.54 16.30
C ILE A 277 15.95 22.52 17.79
N ILE A 278 15.31 21.65 18.56
CA ILE A 278 15.41 21.61 20.02
C ILE A 278 15.78 20.20 20.50
N GLN A 279 16.89 20.09 21.21
CA GLN A 279 17.16 18.90 22.00
C GLN A 279 16.56 19.07 23.41
N ARG A 280 15.83 18.05 23.89
CA ARG A 280 15.29 18.07 25.25
C ARG A 280 16.41 18.07 26.28
N LYS A 281 16.25 18.86 27.32
CA LYS A 281 17.16 18.77 28.47
C LYS A 281 16.85 17.48 29.22
N LYS A 282 17.90 16.73 29.55
CA LYS A 282 17.83 15.57 30.45
C LYS A 282 17.40 15.98 31.85
#